data_2c76b762570a6afa055503c5ae4f5ae1
#
_entry.id   2c76b762570a6afa055503c5ae4f5ae1
#
_cell.length_a   1.000
_cell.length_b   1.000
_cell.length_c   1.000
_cell.angle_alpha   90.00
_cell.angle_beta   90.00
_cell.angle_gamma   90.00
#
_symmetry.space_group_name_H-M   'P 1'
#
loop_
_entity.id
_entity.type
_entity.pdbx_description
1 polymer ?
#
loop_
_entity_poly.entity_id
_entity_poly.type
_entity_poly.pdbx_seq_one_letter_code
_entity_poly.pdbx_strand_id
1 'polypeptide(L)'
;MVRILTARKMRIINKKLKSLSLTQNESNILSKSVRPKLREIRKLNADALLNRLEYNQIGRAIENKIKKIVLKNIRRIQSIIIYGSAIQSNYKNYNDIDALIITKNKILGSTGDKYDLIIKLSDIAKSMGLNMDIQVMDKASFIRNYPNSPSLIYQLKDHKIIYGKIKIPKKAELSKLDLRMKLDWSDIDDEKSKSNELYQSLRNVLLVRLLLKKIVNNELLNKNVNEKLGERIIANLKNNAASKIERKIVLEYIRSLVERTDKEIMEAKWEKIVL
;
A
#
# COMPACT_ATOMS: atom_id res chain seq x y z
N MET A 1 7.84 -33.34 -4.44
CA MET A 1 8.29 -32.20 -3.61
C MET A 1 9.29 -31.37 -4.41
N VAL A 2 8.94 -30.15 -4.78
CA VAL A 2 9.85 -29.23 -5.52
C VAL A 2 10.92 -28.73 -4.55
N ARG A 3 12.19 -29.05 -4.83
CA ARG A 3 13.30 -28.59 -3.99
C ARG A 3 13.90 -27.31 -4.57
N ILE A 4 13.92 -26.24 -3.79
CA ILE A 4 14.56 -24.95 -4.14
C ILE A 4 16.05 -25.13 -4.42
N LEU A 5 16.69 -26.03 -3.69
CA LEU A 5 18.08 -26.44 -3.86
C LEU A 5 18.16 -27.93 -4.22
N THR A 6 19.05 -28.29 -5.15
CA THR A 6 19.27 -29.68 -5.51
C THR A 6 19.85 -30.47 -4.34
N ALA A 7 19.67 -31.80 -4.34
CA ALA A 7 20.22 -32.69 -3.31
C ALA A 7 21.75 -32.54 -3.15
N ARG A 8 22.47 -32.31 -4.28
CA ARG A 8 23.91 -32.03 -4.28
C ARG A 8 24.24 -30.73 -3.50
N LYS A 9 23.50 -29.65 -3.75
CA LYS A 9 23.71 -28.36 -3.06
C LYS A 9 23.39 -28.47 -1.57
N MET A 10 22.33 -29.20 -1.20
CA MET A 10 22.01 -29.46 0.21
C MET A 10 23.09 -30.27 0.92
N ARG A 11 23.68 -31.28 0.25
CA ARG A 11 24.81 -32.06 0.81
C ARG A 11 26.03 -31.15 1.09
N ILE A 12 26.35 -30.22 0.18
CA ILE A 12 27.45 -29.28 0.35
C ILE A 12 27.16 -28.33 1.53
N ILE A 13 25.95 -27.82 1.66
CA ILE A 13 25.53 -27.00 2.81
C ILE A 13 25.74 -27.77 4.11
N ASN A 14 25.23 -29.00 4.19
CA ASN A 14 25.36 -29.83 5.38
C ASN A 14 26.82 -30.15 5.73
N LYS A 15 27.67 -30.40 4.73
CA LYS A 15 29.11 -30.52 4.95
C LYS A 15 29.70 -29.27 5.63
N LYS A 16 29.38 -28.09 5.10
CA LYS A 16 29.88 -26.82 5.64
C LYS A 16 29.37 -26.55 7.07
N LEU A 17 28.08 -26.82 7.33
CA LEU A 17 27.48 -26.66 8.66
C LEU A 17 28.11 -27.59 9.71
N LYS A 18 28.55 -28.79 9.29
CA LYS A 18 29.27 -29.74 10.14
C LYS A 18 30.77 -29.46 10.20
N SER A 19 31.23 -28.30 9.72
CA SER A 19 32.65 -27.91 9.69
C SER A 19 33.57 -28.88 8.95
N LEU A 20 33.04 -29.72 8.06
CA LEU A 20 33.82 -30.64 7.24
C LEU A 20 34.51 -29.88 6.10
N SER A 21 35.68 -30.38 5.68
CA SER A 21 36.44 -29.85 4.56
C SER A 21 35.62 -29.91 3.26
N LEU A 22 35.68 -28.83 2.49
CA LEU A 22 35.07 -28.75 1.17
C LEU A 22 36.15 -28.81 0.11
N THR A 23 35.87 -29.49 -1.00
CA THR A 23 36.69 -29.40 -2.19
C THR A 23 36.58 -27.99 -2.80
N GLN A 24 37.55 -27.61 -3.64
CA GLN A 24 37.51 -26.31 -4.35
C GLN A 24 36.23 -26.15 -5.18
N ASN A 25 35.77 -27.22 -5.84
CA ASN A 25 34.53 -27.21 -6.61
C ASN A 25 33.29 -27.01 -5.70
N GLU A 26 33.22 -27.68 -4.56
CA GLU A 26 32.12 -27.51 -3.58
C GLU A 26 32.12 -26.07 -3.02
N SER A 27 33.30 -25.49 -2.73
CA SER A 27 33.42 -24.10 -2.31
C SER A 27 32.95 -23.12 -3.38
N ASN A 28 33.28 -23.35 -4.64
CA ASN A 28 32.80 -22.56 -5.76
C ASN A 28 31.27 -22.65 -5.94
N ILE A 29 30.70 -23.83 -5.80
CA ILE A 29 29.23 -24.01 -5.85
C ILE A 29 28.58 -23.24 -4.70
N LEU A 30 29.14 -23.25 -3.52
CA LEU A 30 28.61 -22.55 -2.35
C LEU A 30 28.63 -21.02 -2.54
N SER A 31 29.75 -20.48 -3.03
CA SER A 31 29.93 -19.04 -3.23
C SER A 31 29.18 -18.49 -4.44
N LYS A 32 29.26 -19.16 -5.59
CA LYS A 32 28.72 -18.65 -6.86
C LYS A 32 27.25 -19.02 -7.12
N SER A 33 26.71 -20.03 -6.45
CA SER A 33 25.35 -20.51 -6.72
C SER A 33 24.45 -20.55 -5.49
N VAL A 34 24.91 -21.09 -4.36
CA VAL A 34 24.05 -21.29 -3.18
C VAL A 34 23.84 -19.97 -2.43
N ARG A 35 24.91 -19.28 -2.06
CA ARG A 35 24.81 -18.02 -1.31
C ARG A 35 24.03 -16.92 -2.04
N PRO A 36 24.27 -16.65 -3.34
CA PRO A 36 23.46 -15.66 -4.07
C PRO A 36 21.98 -16.03 -4.08
N LYS A 37 21.66 -17.31 -4.36
CA LYS A 37 20.27 -17.77 -4.40
C LYS A 37 19.57 -17.64 -3.03
N LEU A 38 20.23 -17.95 -1.93
CA LEU A 38 19.67 -17.77 -0.58
C LEU A 38 19.50 -16.29 -0.23
N ARG A 39 20.40 -15.43 -0.69
CA ARG A 39 20.27 -13.97 -0.51
C ARG A 39 19.05 -13.43 -1.27
N GLU A 40 18.81 -13.88 -2.49
CA GLU A 40 17.61 -13.52 -3.26
C GLU A 40 16.33 -14.00 -2.57
N ILE A 41 16.31 -15.27 -2.13
CA ILE A 41 15.15 -15.82 -1.39
C ILE A 41 14.88 -15.03 -0.10
N ARG A 42 15.92 -14.60 0.62
CA ARG A 42 15.79 -13.79 1.83
C ARG A 42 15.13 -12.42 1.57
N LYS A 43 15.27 -11.88 0.36
CA LYS A 43 14.64 -10.62 -0.04
C LYS A 43 13.15 -10.80 -0.39
N LEU A 44 12.71 -12.03 -0.64
CA LEU A 44 11.32 -12.32 -0.97
C LEU A 44 10.51 -12.52 0.31
N ASN A 45 9.37 -11.81 0.38
CA ASN A 45 8.32 -12.19 1.32
C ASN A 45 7.54 -13.36 0.71
N ALA A 46 7.97 -14.59 1.01
CA ALA A 46 7.40 -15.80 0.43
C ALA A 46 5.92 -15.96 0.77
N ASP A 47 5.50 -15.62 1.99
CA ASP A 47 4.12 -15.73 2.44
C ASP A 47 3.22 -14.74 1.69
N ALA A 48 3.66 -13.50 1.53
CA ALA A 48 2.93 -12.51 0.74
C ALA A 48 2.80 -12.93 -0.74
N LEU A 49 3.85 -13.51 -1.32
CA LEU A 49 3.80 -14.01 -2.70
C LEU A 49 2.88 -15.22 -2.84
N LEU A 50 2.97 -16.19 -1.93
CA LEU A 50 2.10 -17.37 -1.92
C LEU A 50 0.63 -16.96 -1.75
N ASN A 51 0.32 -16.08 -0.80
CA ASN A 51 -1.03 -15.57 -0.61
C ASN A 51 -1.61 -14.89 -1.87
N ARG A 52 -0.78 -14.27 -2.70
CA ARG A 52 -1.20 -13.63 -3.96
C ARG A 52 -1.34 -14.62 -5.13
N LEU A 53 -0.60 -15.72 -5.10
CA LEU A 53 -0.61 -16.74 -6.17
C LEU A 53 -1.65 -17.84 -5.91
N GLU A 54 -2.02 -18.08 -4.66
CA GLU A 54 -3.04 -19.08 -4.33
C GLU A 54 -4.43 -18.67 -4.84
N TYR A 55 -5.15 -19.66 -5.35
CA TYR A 55 -6.53 -19.44 -5.79
C TYR A 55 -7.44 -19.18 -4.58
N ASN A 56 -8.07 -17.98 -4.57
CA ASN A 56 -8.96 -17.57 -3.50
C ASN A 56 -10.41 -17.44 -4.03
N GLN A 57 -11.24 -18.43 -3.72
CA GLN A 57 -12.67 -18.44 -4.11
C GLN A 57 -13.44 -17.26 -3.49
N ILE A 58 -13.16 -16.92 -2.23
CA ILE A 58 -13.80 -15.82 -1.51
C ILE A 58 -13.44 -14.50 -2.20
N GLY A 59 -12.16 -14.28 -2.49
CA GLY A 59 -11.70 -13.10 -3.21
C GLY A 59 -12.36 -12.95 -4.57
N ARG A 60 -12.48 -14.05 -5.33
CA ARG A 60 -13.14 -14.05 -6.63
C ARG A 60 -14.63 -13.76 -6.54
N ALA A 61 -15.31 -14.27 -5.53
CA ALA A 61 -16.72 -13.99 -5.29
C ALA A 61 -16.94 -12.49 -4.97
N ILE A 62 -16.07 -11.90 -4.13
CA ILE A 62 -16.07 -10.47 -3.80
C ILE A 62 -15.83 -9.63 -5.06
N GLU A 63 -14.80 -9.94 -5.83
CA GLU A 63 -14.48 -9.23 -7.08
C GLU A 63 -15.63 -9.27 -8.09
N ASN A 64 -16.33 -10.40 -8.19
CA ASN A 64 -17.49 -10.53 -9.08
C ASN A 64 -18.68 -9.70 -8.58
N LYS A 65 -18.91 -9.64 -7.26
CA LYS A 65 -19.93 -8.74 -6.69
C LYS A 65 -19.60 -7.27 -7.01
N ILE A 66 -18.37 -6.84 -6.79
CA ILE A 66 -17.91 -5.47 -7.10
C ILE A 66 -18.13 -5.16 -8.58
N LYS A 67 -17.67 -6.04 -9.48
CA LYS A 67 -17.92 -5.88 -10.92
C LYS A 67 -19.40 -5.70 -11.23
N LYS A 68 -20.26 -6.55 -10.67
CA LYS A 68 -21.71 -6.48 -10.89
C LYS A 68 -22.28 -5.14 -10.43
N ILE A 69 -21.92 -4.67 -9.23
CA ILE A 69 -22.37 -3.38 -8.68
C ILE A 69 -21.95 -2.24 -9.61
N VAL A 70 -20.67 -2.18 -9.95
CA VAL A 70 -20.09 -1.05 -10.69
C VAL A 70 -20.62 -1.03 -12.14
N LEU A 71 -20.59 -2.18 -12.85
CA LEU A 71 -21.00 -2.27 -14.25
C LEU A 71 -22.50 -2.02 -14.45
N LYS A 72 -23.34 -2.32 -13.44
CA LYS A 72 -24.77 -2.04 -13.51
C LYS A 72 -25.08 -0.55 -13.33
N ASN A 73 -24.27 0.18 -12.58
CA ASN A 73 -24.58 1.56 -12.17
C ASN A 73 -23.75 2.62 -12.91
N ILE A 74 -22.61 2.25 -13.50
CA ILE A 74 -21.75 3.19 -14.22
C ILE A 74 -21.58 2.73 -15.67
N ARG A 75 -21.80 3.65 -16.60
CA ARG A 75 -21.55 3.44 -18.03
C ARG A 75 -20.10 3.82 -18.39
N ARG A 76 -19.59 3.28 -19.51
CA ARG A 76 -18.28 3.64 -20.08
C ARG A 76 -17.11 3.46 -19.12
N ILE A 77 -17.08 2.36 -18.37
CA ILE A 77 -15.96 2.02 -17.48
C ILE A 77 -14.74 1.65 -18.32
N GLN A 78 -13.59 2.19 -17.97
CA GLN A 78 -12.28 1.83 -18.51
C GLN A 78 -11.66 0.70 -17.72
N SER A 79 -11.68 0.81 -16.37
CA SER A 79 -11.06 -0.16 -15.47
C SER A 79 -11.65 -0.08 -14.07
N ILE A 80 -11.64 -1.21 -13.36
CA ILE A 80 -11.91 -1.29 -11.92
C ILE A 80 -10.67 -1.86 -11.27
N ILE A 81 -10.10 -1.15 -10.32
CA ILE A 81 -8.88 -1.48 -9.60
C ILE A 81 -9.21 -1.63 -8.13
N ILE A 82 -8.79 -2.72 -7.51
CA ILE A 82 -8.84 -2.91 -6.06
C ILE A 82 -7.43 -2.78 -5.52
N TYR A 83 -7.27 -2.15 -4.37
CA TYR A 83 -6.00 -1.95 -3.69
C TYR A 83 -6.18 -2.04 -2.17
N GLY A 84 -5.16 -1.64 -1.40
CA GLY A 84 -5.23 -1.59 0.05
C GLY A 84 -5.20 -2.94 0.76
N SER A 85 -5.74 -2.98 1.97
CA SER A 85 -5.63 -4.12 2.89
C SER A 85 -6.26 -5.40 2.36
N ALA A 86 -7.36 -5.30 1.60
CA ALA A 86 -8.02 -6.44 1.00
C ALA A 86 -7.10 -7.20 0.03
N ILE A 87 -6.32 -6.49 -0.81
CA ILE A 87 -5.37 -7.10 -1.74
C ILE A 87 -4.12 -7.59 -1.02
N GLN A 88 -3.57 -6.78 -0.10
CA GLN A 88 -2.37 -7.14 0.66
C GLN A 88 -2.55 -8.40 1.49
N SER A 89 -3.72 -8.60 2.08
CA SER A 89 -4.07 -9.78 2.88
C SER A 89 -4.71 -10.92 2.08
N ASN A 90 -4.83 -10.79 0.75
CA ASN A 90 -5.59 -11.72 -0.09
C ASN A 90 -7.01 -11.98 0.46
N TYR A 91 -7.71 -10.92 0.83
CA TYR A 91 -9.08 -10.92 1.39
C TYR A 91 -9.24 -11.68 2.72
N LYS A 92 -8.16 -11.86 3.50
CA LYS A 92 -8.23 -12.54 4.81
C LYS A 92 -8.49 -11.56 5.95
N ASN A 93 -7.81 -10.39 5.92
CA ASN A 93 -7.88 -9.37 6.97
C ASN A 93 -8.04 -7.98 6.35
N TYR A 94 -9.25 -7.47 6.33
CA TYR A 94 -9.56 -6.12 5.84
C TYR A 94 -10.82 -5.60 6.52
N ASN A 95 -10.92 -4.28 6.69
CA ASN A 95 -12.12 -3.63 7.23
C ASN A 95 -13.06 -3.17 6.11
N ASP A 96 -12.47 -2.73 5.01
CA ASP A 96 -13.13 -2.22 3.82
C ASP A 96 -12.36 -2.64 2.57
N ILE A 97 -12.98 -2.46 1.44
CA ILE A 97 -12.39 -2.75 0.14
C ILE A 97 -12.21 -1.43 -0.60
N ASP A 98 -10.96 -1.02 -0.72
CA ASP A 98 -10.59 0.16 -1.49
C ASP A 98 -10.74 -0.12 -2.99
N ALA A 99 -11.58 0.66 -3.69
CA ALA A 99 -11.82 0.50 -5.10
C ALA A 99 -11.67 1.81 -5.87
N LEU A 100 -10.81 1.82 -6.89
CA LEU A 100 -10.68 2.91 -7.85
C LEU A 100 -11.38 2.53 -9.16
N ILE A 101 -12.43 3.26 -9.50
CA ILE A 101 -13.19 3.12 -10.73
C ILE A 101 -12.71 4.17 -11.72
N ILE A 102 -12.19 3.71 -12.84
CA ILE A 102 -11.73 4.60 -13.90
C ILE A 102 -12.72 4.53 -15.06
N THR A 103 -13.26 5.69 -15.45
CA THR A 103 -14.15 5.82 -16.59
C THR A 103 -13.39 6.27 -17.84
N LYS A 104 -13.91 5.94 -19.02
CA LYS A 104 -13.27 6.32 -20.29
C LYS A 104 -13.20 7.83 -20.46
N ASN A 105 -14.28 8.53 -20.10
CA ASN A 105 -14.43 9.97 -20.22
C ASN A 105 -14.98 10.53 -18.91
N LYS A 106 -14.95 11.84 -18.75
CA LYS A 106 -15.66 12.53 -17.67
C LYS A 106 -17.16 12.25 -17.82
N ILE A 107 -17.73 11.53 -16.85
CA ILE A 107 -19.16 11.11 -16.89
C ILE A 107 -20.02 11.93 -15.94
N LEU A 108 -19.41 12.71 -15.06
CA LEU A 108 -20.10 13.49 -14.03
C LEU A 108 -19.86 14.97 -14.28
N GLY A 109 -20.94 15.75 -14.25
CA GLY A 109 -20.90 17.19 -14.51
C GLY A 109 -20.30 17.98 -13.35
N SER A 110 -20.70 17.62 -12.14
CA SER A 110 -20.32 18.32 -10.91
C SER A 110 -19.63 17.40 -9.90
N THR A 111 -19.05 18.01 -8.88
CA THR A 111 -18.51 17.29 -7.72
C THR A 111 -19.64 16.63 -6.92
N GLY A 112 -20.81 17.29 -6.82
CA GLY A 112 -22.00 16.73 -6.16
C GLY A 112 -22.43 15.41 -6.80
N ASP A 113 -22.61 15.38 -8.13
CA ASP A 113 -22.99 14.15 -8.85
C ASP A 113 -22.01 12.99 -8.57
N LYS A 114 -20.73 13.33 -8.38
CA LYS A 114 -19.71 12.33 -8.04
C LYS A 114 -19.94 11.75 -6.64
N TYR A 115 -20.20 12.59 -5.66
CA TYR A 115 -20.47 12.15 -4.29
C TYR A 115 -21.77 11.33 -4.22
N ASP A 116 -22.84 11.77 -4.87
CA ASP A 116 -24.12 11.05 -4.93
C ASP A 116 -23.93 9.64 -5.53
N LEU A 117 -23.14 9.55 -6.60
CA LEU A 117 -22.81 8.27 -7.20
C LEU A 117 -22.02 7.36 -6.23
N ILE A 118 -21.01 7.91 -5.53
CA ILE A 118 -20.21 7.16 -4.55
C ILE A 118 -21.09 6.66 -3.41
N ILE A 119 -21.95 7.51 -2.85
CA ILE A 119 -22.90 7.15 -1.78
C ILE A 119 -23.79 6.02 -2.25
N LYS A 120 -24.45 6.19 -3.43
CA LYS A 120 -25.30 5.17 -4.02
C LYS A 120 -24.61 3.81 -4.18
N LEU A 121 -23.37 3.81 -4.70
CA LEU A 121 -22.61 2.58 -4.87
C LEU A 121 -22.24 1.94 -3.53
N SER A 122 -21.87 2.75 -2.55
CA SER A 122 -21.54 2.27 -1.20
C SER A 122 -22.75 1.65 -0.50
N ASP A 123 -23.94 2.23 -0.66
CA ASP A 123 -25.18 1.69 -0.09
C ASP A 123 -25.57 0.36 -0.75
N ILE A 124 -25.46 0.27 -2.08
CA ILE A 124 -25.66 -0.98 -2.81
C ILE A 124 -24.63 -2.04 -2.35
N ALA A 125 -23.36 -1.65 -2.17
CA ALA A 125 -22.34 -2.57 -1.68
C ALA A 125 -22.67 -3.09 -0.28
N LYS A 126 -23.04 -2.19 0.64
CA LYS A 126 -23.48 -2.55 2.01
C LYS A 126 -24.67 -3.51 2.01
N SER A 127 -25.68 -3.29 1.15
CA SER A 127 -26.82 -4.20 1.01
C SER A 127 -26.43 -5.60 0.51
N MET A 128 -25.28 -5.72 -0.15
CA MET A 128 -24.71 -6.99 -0.61
C MET A 128 -23.64 -7.57 0.37
N GLY A 129 -23.52 -6.99 1.57
CA GLY A 129 -22.57 -7.41 2.59
C GLY A 129 -21.11 -7.02 2.29
N LEU A 130 -20.90 -5.95 1.52
CA LEU A 130 -19.56 -5.41 1.22
C LEU A 130 -19.42 -4.00 1.80
N ASN A 131 -18.36 -3.79 2.59
CA ASN A 131 -17.94 -2.44 2.96
C ASN A 131 -16.89 -1.96 1.95
N MET A 132 -17.19 -0.86 1.23
CA MET A 132 -16.33 -0.37 0.16
C MET A 132 -16.02 1.12 0.34
N ASP A 133 -14.73 1.47 0.22
CA ASP A 133 -14.28 2.84 -0.03
C ASP A 133 -14.07 3.01 -1.55
N ILE A 134 -14.87 3.90 -2.15
CA ILE A 134 -14.96 4.03 -3.60
C ILE A 134 -14.41 5.38 -4.04
N GLN A 135 -13.44 5.34 -4.94
CA GLN A 135 -12.95 6.50 -5.66
C GLN A 135 -13.32 6.39 -7.15
N VAL A 136 -13.77 7.50 -7.74
CA VAL A 136 -14.13 7.56 -9.17
C VAL A 136 -13.29 8.64 -9.85
N MET A 137 -12.63 8.29 -10.95
CA MET A 137 -11.84 9.21 -11.78
C MET A 137 -12.05 8.90 -13.25
N ASP A 138 -11.98 9.90 -14.12
CA ASP A 138 -11.82 9.65 -15.55
C ASP A 138 -10.37 9.32 -15.90
N LYS A 139 -10.17 8.66 -17.04
CA LYS A 139 -8.85 8.21 -17.51
C LYS A 139 -7.83 9.35 -17.66
N ALA A 140 -8.27 10.50 -18.18
CA ALA A 140 -7.37 11.64 -18.39
C ALA A 140 -6.91 12.22 -17.06
N SER A 141 -7.84 12.41 -16.12
CA SER A 141 -7.53 12.85 -14.75
C SER A 141 -6.63 11.85 -14.01
N PHE A 142 -6.87 10.56 -14.16
CA PHE A 142 -6.03 9.53 -13.55
C PHE A 142 -4.59 9.59 -14.06
N ILE A 143 -4.39 9.63 -15.38
CA ILE A 143 -3.04 9.66 -15.99
C ILE A 143 -2.31 10.95 -15.61
N ARG A 144 -3.00 12.08 -15.55
CA ARG A 144 -2.42 13.37 -15.16
C ARG A 144 -2.05 13.42 -13.69
N ASN A 145 -2.90 12.90 -12.80
CA ASN A 145 -2.73 13.06 -11.36
C ASN A 145 -1.83 11.98 -10.74
N TYR A 146 -1.80 10.78 -11.32
CA TYR A 146 -1.03 9.66 -10.74
C TYR A 146 0.44 10.00 -10.50
N PRO A 147 1.19 10.58 -11.47
CA PRO A 147 2.62 10.84 -11.28
C PRO A 147 2.93 11.82 -10.14
N ASN A 148 1.99 12.70 -9.82
CA ASN A 148 2.18 13.79 -8.85
C ASN A 148 1.42 13.55 -7.53
N SER A 149 0.80 12.38 -7.36
CA SER A 149 0.00 12.07 -6.16
C SER A 149 0.68 11.02 -5.28
N PRO A 150 1.30 11.44 -4.15
CA PRO A 150 1.87 10.52 -3.17
C PRO A 150 0.91 9.41 -2.75
N SER A 151 -0.37 9.75 -2.55
CA SER A 151 -1.40 8.80 -2.16
C SER A 151 -1.66 7.75 -3.22
N LEU A 152 -1.89 8.15 -4.48
CA LEU A 152 -2.16 7.21 -5.58
C LEU A 152 -0.98 6.29 -5.86
N ILE A 153 0.25 6.81 -5.76
CA ILE A 153 1.47 6.01 -5.96
C ILE A 153 1.52 4.87 -4.94
N TYR A 154 1.28 5.16 -3.65
CA TYR A 154 1.27 4.14 -2.60
C TYR A 154 0.06 3.22 -2.68
N GLN A 155 -1.14 3.76 -2.93
CA GLN A 155 -2.37 2.98 -3.07
C GLN A 155 -2.25 1.93 -4.18
N LEU A 156 -1.67 2.32 -5.32
CA LEU A 156 -1.57 1.45 -6.48
C LEU A 156 -0.28 0.64 -6.54
N LYS A 157 0.58 0.72 -5.53
CA LYS A 157 1.78 -0.16 -5.44
C LYS A 157 1.38 -1.63 -5.37
N ASP A 158 0.39 -1.94 -4.51
CA ASP A 158 -0.18 -3.28 -4.36
C ASP A 158 -1.64 -3.23 -4.80
N HIS A 159 -1.88 -3.45 -6.10
CA HIS A 159 -3.20 -3.36 -6.69
C HIS A 159 -3.54 -4.59 -7.53
N LYS A 160 -4.83 -4.77 -7.80
CA LYS A 160 -5.36 -5.77 -8.73
C LYS A 160 -6.41 -5.14 -9.64
N ILE A 161 -6.19 -5.22 -10.94
CA ILE A 161 -7.19 -4.83 -11.93
C ILE A 161 -8.17 -5.99 -12.08
N ILE A 162 -9.42 -5.78 -11.66
CA ILE A 162 -10.46 -6.80 -11.74
C ILE A 162 -11.32 -6.68 -13.01
N TYR A 163 -11.35 -5.52 -13.65
CA TYR A 163 -12.08 -5.28 -14.89
C TYR A 163 -11.35 -4.29 -15.78
N GLY A 164 -11.42 -4.54 -17.09
CA GLY A 164 -10.83 -3.66 -18.12
C GLY A 164 -9.31 -3.67 -18.15
N LYS A 165 -8.74 -2.64 -18.75
CA LYS A 165 -7.28 -2.46 -18.88
C LYS A 165 -6.93 -0.99 -18.75
N ILE A 166 -5.93 -0.68 -17.94
CA ILE A 166 -5.32 0.64 -17.86
C ILE A 166 -3.81 0.48 -17.66
N LYS A 167 -3.04 1.33 -18.32
CA LYS A 167 -1.60 1.40 -18.11
C LYS A 167 -1.33 2.40 -16.99
N ILE A 168 -0.85 1.91 -15.86
CA ILE A 168 -0.38 2.76 -14.78
C ILE A 168 1.00 3.30 -15.17
N PRO A 169 1.25 4.62 -15.08
CA PRO A 169 2.55 5.19 -15.39
C PRO A 169 3.67 4.51 -14.59
N LYS A 170 4.77 4.19 -15.24
CA LYS A 170 5.92 3.54 -14.58
C LYS A 170 6.79 4.48 -13.79
N LYS A 171 6.77 5.76 -14.15
CA LYS A 171 7.53 6.81 -13.48
C LYS A 171 6.56 7.74 -12.78
N ALA A 172 6.92 8.12 -11.58
CA ALA A 172 6.26 9.18 -10.83
C ALA A 172 7.30 10.26 -10.51
N GLU A 173 6.90 11.53 -10.59
CA GLU A 173 7.77 12.68 -10.33
C GLU A 173 7.09 13.56 -9.30
N LEU A 174 7.56 13.49 -8.06
CA LEU A 174 7.01 14.28 -6.97
C LEU A 174 7.84 15.55 -6.75
N SER A 175 7.20 16.69 -6.80
CA SER A 175 7.78 17.97 -6.41
C SER A 175 7.76 18.15 -4.88
N LYS A 176 8.48 19.16 -4.39
CA LYS A 176 8.39 19.57 -2.97
C LYS A 176 6.96 19.93 -2.60
N LEU A 177 6.23 20.60 -3.50
CA LEU A 177 4.84 20.98 -3.28
C LEU A 177 3.94 19.76 -3.10
N ASP A 178 4.06 18.72 -3.93
CA ASP A 178 3.26 17.51 -3.82
C ASP A 178 3.45 16.81 -2.45
N LEU A 179 4.68 16.80 -1.96
CA LEU A 179 5.00 16.21 -0.66
C LEU A 179 4.49 17.07 0.49
N ARG A 180 4.63 18.39 0.41
CA ARG A 180 4.12 19.32 1.43
C ARG A 180 2.60 19.29 1.48
N MET A 181 1.89 19.34 0.36
CA MET A 181 0.43 19.18 0.32
C MET A 181 -0.01 17.86 0.97
N LYS A 182 0.77 16.78 0.80
CA LYS A 182 0.46 15.51 1.49
C LYS A 182 0.75 15.59 2.98
N LEU A 183 1.75 16.37 3.37
CA LEU A 183 2.12 16.59 4.77
C LEU A 183 1.09 17.48 5.49
N ASP A 184 0.60 18.53 4.83
CA ASP A 184 -0.43 19.43 5.35
C ASP A 184 -1.71 18.68 5.77
N TRP A 185 -2.06 17.62 5.03
CA TRP A 185 -3.19 16.76 5.41
C TRP A 185 -2.91 15.89 6.66
N SER A 186 -1.71 15.99 7.19
CA SER A 186 -1.28 15.28 8.40
C SER A 186 -1.17 16.22 9.59
N ASP A 187 -1.28 17.52 9.35
CA ASP A 187 -1.28 18.52 10.42
C ASP A 187 -2.67 18.54 11.06
N ILE A 188 -2.73 18.03 12.28
CA ILE A 188 -3.94 17.94 13.06
C ILE A 188 -3.82 18.93 14.21
N ASP A 189 -4.59 20.00 14.14
CA ASP A 189 -4.58 21.07 15.15
C ASP A 189 -5.42 20.79 16.40
N ASP A 190 -6.34 19.84 16.35
CA ASP A 190 -7.34 19.67 17.39
C ASP A 190 -7.05 18.49 18.33
N GLU A 191 -6.97 18.76 19.64
CA GLU A 191 -6.96 17.73 20.68
C GLU A 191 -8.24 16.86 20.71
N LYS A 192 -9.31 17.29 20.03
CA LYS A 192 -10.57 16.55 19.85
C LYS A 192 -10.54 15.56 18.69
N SER A 193 -9.48 15.53 17.91
CA SER A 193 -9.35 14.60 16.75
C SER A 193 -9.58 13.16 17.17
N LYS A 194 -10.29 12.43 16.33
CA LYS A 194 -10.56 11.00 16.57
C LYS A 194 -9.25 10.21 16.48
N SER A 195 -9.18 9.13 17.25
CA SER A 195 -7.98 8.27 17.27
C SER A 195 -7.58 7.76 15.87
N ASN A 196 -8.56 7.44 15.03
CA ASN A 196 -8.30 7.01 13.66
C ASN A 196 -7.70 8.12 12.79
N GLU A 197 -8.05 9.39 13.00
CA GLU A 197 -7.47 10.53 12.29
C GLU A 197 -5.98 10.68 12.64
N LEU A 198 -5.63 10.52 13.92
CA LEU A 198 -4.23 10.49 14.39
C LEU A 198 -3.44 9.34 13.73
N TYR A 199 -4.04 8.15 13.62
CA TYR A 199 -3.43 7.04 12.92
C TYR A 199 -3.16 7.37 11.44
N GLN A 200 -4.13 7.96 10.74
CA GLN A 200 -4.00 8.34 9.33
C GLN A 200 -2.95 9.45 9.16
N SER A 201 -2.92 10.44 10.05
CA SER A 201 -1.92 11.50 10.04
C SER A 201 -0.51 10.92 10.20
N LEU A 202 -0.25 10.10 11.21
CA LEU A 202 1.04 9.44 11.39
C LEU A 202 1.45 8.65 10.13
N ARG A 203 0.53 7.87 9.59
CA ARG A 203 0.77 7.08 8.40
C ARG A 203 1.14 7.96 7.20
N ASN A 204 0.48 9.11 7.04
CA ASN A 204 0.77 10.06 5.96
C ASN A 204 2.17 10.66 6.12
N VAL A 205 2.56 11.10 7.32
CA VAL A 205 3.90 11.65 7.55
C VAL A 205 4.98 10.60 7.25
N LEU A 206 4.81 9.36 7.73
CA LEU A 206 5.78 8.28 7.48
C LEU A 206 5.82 7.89 6.00
N LEU A 207 4.70 7.98 5.28
CA LEU A 207 4.65 7.80 3.83
C LEU A 207 5.50 8.85 3.13
N VAL A 208 5.37 10.13 3.48
CA VAL A 208 6.19 11.22 2.92
C VAL A 208 7.68 10.97 3.21
N ARG A 209 8.04 10.58 4.43
CA ARG A 209 9.42 10.25 4.79
C ARG A 209 10.01 9.07 4.01
N LEU A 210 9.21 8.08 3.65
CA LEU A 210 9.65 7.00 2.77
C LEU A 210 9.84 7.49 1.33
N LEU A 211 8.95 8.35 0.83
CA LEU A 211 9.08 8.96 -0.49
C LEU A 211 10.35 9.82 -0.61
N LEU A 212 10.71 10.58 0.43
CA LEU A 212 11.99 11.31 0.48
C LEU A 212 13.20 10.38 0.28
N LYS A 213 13.08 9.13 0.74
CA LYS A 213 14.10 8.08 0.53
C LYS A 213 13.91 7.30 -0.77
N LYS A 214 12.99 7.72 -1.65
CA LYS A 214 12.61 7.04 -2.91
C LYS A 214 12.08 5.62 -2.69
N ILE A 215 11.45 5.36 -1.55
CA ILE A 215 10.91 4.04 -1.19
C ILE A 215 9.39 4.09 -1.30
N VAL A 216 8.84 3.19 -2.13
CA VAL A 216 7.39 2.93 -2.24
C VAL A 216 7.14 1.48 -1.83
N ASN A 217 6.85 1.26 -0.55
CA ASN A 217 6.66 -0.07 0.01
C ASN A 217 5.64 -0.01 1.17
N ASN A 218 4.46 -0.61 0.97
CA ASN A 218 3.37 -0.60 1.96
C ASN A 218 3.69 -1.46 3.20
N GLU A 219 4.41 -2.56 3.04
CA GLU A 219 4.82 -3.42 4.15
C GLU A 219 5.78 -2.66 5.08
N LEU A 220 6.79 -1.99 4.49
CA LEU A 220 7.73 -1.16 5.25
C LEU A 220 7.03 0.03 5.92
N LEU A 221 6.05 0.65 5.25
CA LEU A 221 5.25 1.70 5.84
C LEU A 221 4.51 1.21 7.08
N ASN A 222 3.81 0.08 6.98
CA ASN A 222 3.09 -0.52 8.11
C ASN A 222 4.04 -0.92 9.25
N LYS A 223 5.20 -1.48 8.93
CA LYS A 223 6.24 -1.80 9.91
C LYS A 223 6.73 -0.55 10.63
N ASN A 224 7.06 0.52 9.91
CA ASN A 224 7.50 1.78 10.50
C ASN A 224 6.44 2.40 11.42
N VAL A 225 5.15 2.33 11.04
CA VAL A 225 4.05 2.81 11.89
C VAL A 225 4.02 2.05 13.21
N ASN A 226 4.11 0.71 13.17
CA ASN A 226 4.11 -0.13 14.36
C ASN A 226 5.35 0.08 15.24
N GLU A 227 6.53 0.23 14.64
CA GLU A 227 7.78 0.46 15.37
C GLU A 227 7.82 1.82 16.10
N LYS A 228 7.13 2.85 15.59
CA LYS A 228 7.15 4.19 16.18
C LYS A 228 6.30 4.34 17.43
N LEU A 229 5.15 3.69 17.50
CA LEU A 229 4.21 3.82 18.61
C LEU A 229 3.95 2.50 19.36
N GLY A 230 4.40 1.38 18.80
CA GLY A 230 4.10 0.04 19.31
C GLY A 230 2.71 -0.46 18.86
N GLU A 231 2.60 -1.77 18.72
CA GLU A 231 1.38 -2.42 18.17
C GLU A 231 0.12 -2.12 18.98
N ARG A 232 0.23 -2.04 20.33
CA ARG A 232 -0.90 -1.77 21.21
C ARG A 232 -1.52 -0.40 20.94
N ILE A 233 -0.70 0.66 20.90
CA ILE A 233 -1.18 2.02 20.65
C ILE A 233 -1.79 2.11 19.26
N ILE A 234 -1.16 1.51 18.26
CA ILE A 234 -1.68 1.48 16.89
C ILE A 234 -3.04 0.77 16.81
N ALA A 235 -3.21 -0.35 17.51
CA ALA A 235 -4.50 -1.04 17.60
C ALA A 235 -5.57 -0.16 18.24
N ASN A 236 -5.24 0.51 19.35
CA ASN A 236 -6.14 1.44 20.03
C ASN A 236 -6.55 2.62 19.15
N LEU A 237 -5.59 3.19 18.38
CA LEU A 237 -5.89 4.27 17.44
C LEU A 237 -6.83 3.84 16.34
N LYS A 238 -6.57 2.69 15.69
CA LYS A 238 -7.41 2.14 14.62
C LYS A 238 -8.83 1.84 15.07
N ASN A 239 -9.00 1.37 16.29
CA ASN A 239 -10.29 0.98 16.84
C ASN A 239 -11.03 2.13 17.57
N ASN A 240 -10.51 3.37 17.50
CA ASN A 240 -11.00 4.52 18.26
C ASN A 240 -11.06 4.28 19.79
N ALA A 241 -10.19 3.42 20.31
CA ALA A 241 -10.11 3.03 21.72
C ALA A 241 -8.94 3.69 22.48
N ALA A 242 -8.19 4.58 21.83
CA ALA A 242 -7.06 5.25 22.46
C ALA A 242 -7.54 6.24 23.57
N SER A 243 -6.89 6.17 24.73
CA SER A 243 -7.13 7.07 25.83
C SER A 243 -6.79 8.53 25.50
N LYS A 244 -7.28 9.49 26.28
CA LYS A 244 -6.96 10.91 26.11
C LYS A 244 -5.45 11.16 26.22
N ILE A 245 -4.76 10.46 27.12
CA ILE A 245 -3.31 10.59 27.30
C ILE A 245 -2.57 10.03 26.07
N GLU A 246 -2.93 8.83 25.59
CA GLU A 246 -2.32 8.25 24.41
C GLU A 246 -2.52 9.17 23.20
N ARG A 247 -3.72 9.72 23.00
CA ARG A 247 -3.99 10.66 21.89
C ARG A 247 -3.11 11.91 21.98
N LYS A 248 -2.95 12.50 23.16
CA LYS A 248 -2.11 13.68 23.36
C LYS A 248 -0.64 13.38 23.02
N ILE A 249 -0.09 12.28 23.52
CA ILE A 249 1.29 11.87 23.25
C ILE A 249 1.49 11.65 21.75
N VAL A 250 0.55 10.97 21.08
CA VAL A 250 0.63 10.69 19.65
C VAL A 250 0.53 11.98 18.84
N LEU A 251 -0.34 12.91 19.22
CA LEU A 251 -0.49 14.22 18.58
C LEU A 251 0.81 15.04 18.66
N GLU A 252 1.42 15.14 19.83
CA GLU A 252 2.70 15.85 20.00
C GLU A 252 3.83 15.20 19.20
N TYR A 253 3.85 13.86 19.14
CA TYR A 253 4.80 13.15 18.33
C TYR A 253 4.60 13.43 16.81
N ILE A 254 3.36 13.41 16.33
CA ILE A 254 3.03 13.72 14.93
C ILE A 254 3.46 15.15 14.59
N ARG A 255 3.13 16.15 15.41
CA ARG A 255 3.53 17.56 15.20
C ARG A 255 5.04 17.70 15.06
N SER A 256 5.79 17.14 16.00
CA SER A 256 7.26 17.15 15.92
C SER A 256 7.79 16.44 14.66
N LEU A 257 7.11 15.38 14.21
CA LEU A 257 7.53 14.64 13.02
C LEU A 257 7.19 15.41 11.74
N VAL A 258 6.03 16.10 11.69
CA VAL A 258 5.62 16.99 10.58
C VAL A 258 6.64 18.12 10.41
N GLU A 259 6.95 18.85 11.49
CA GLU A 259 7.92 19.96 11.45
C GLU A 259 9.30 19.51 10.92
N ARG A 260 9.81 18.38 11.43
CA ARG A 260 11.10 17.83 10.96
C ARG A 260 11.04 17.44 9.49
N THR A 261 9.92 16.86 9.06
CA THR A 261 9.75 16.40 7.67
C THR A 261 9.60 17.58 6.72
N ASP A 262 8.90 18.64 7.12
CA ASP A 262 8.79 19.86 6.32
C ASP A 262 10.17 20.55 6.15
N LYS A 263 10.95 20.66 7.23
CA LYS A 263 12.34 21.13 7.14
C LYS A 263 13.19 20.30 6.18
N GLU A 264 13.13 18.95 6.29
CA GLU A 264 13.84 18.04 5.36
C GLU A 264 13.45 18.30 3.89
N ILE A 265 12.17 18.58 3.60
CA ILE A 265 11.69 18.90 2.25
C ILE A 265 12.22 20.26 1.79
N MET A 266 12.16 21.27 2.64
CA MET A 266 12.59 22.63 2.29
C MET A 266 14.10 22.72 2.04
N GLU A 267 14.91 22.10 2.87
CA GLU A 267 16.37 22.09 2.80
C GLU A 267 16.93 21.17 1.69
N ALA A 268 16.10 20.31 1.14
CA ALA A 268 16.51 19.38 0.08
C ALA A 268 17.00 20.13 -1.17
N LYS A 269 18.10 19.67 -1.76
CA LYS A 269 18.69 20.28 -2.97
C LYS A 269 18.00 19.87 -4.28
N TRP A 270 17.15 18.84 -4.24
CA TRP A 270 16.39 18.37 -5.41
C TRP A 270 15.10 19.17 -5.60
N GLU A 271 14.68 19.37 -6.82
CA GLU A 271 13.37 19.97 -7.16
C GLU A 271 12.28 18.92 -7.29
N LYS A 272 12.61 17.73 -7.80
CA LYS A 272 11.70 16.61 -7.98
C LYS A 272 12.35 15.29 -7.58
N ILE A 273 11.54 14.40 -7.01
CA ILE A 273 11.91 13.01 -6.76
C ILE A 273 11.31 12.15 -7.87
N VAL A 274 12.16 11.37 -8.55
CA VAL A 274 11.73 10.37 -9.53
C VAL A 274 11.68 9.01 -8.84
N LEU A 275 10.52 8.35 -8.92
CA LEU A 275 10.22 7.05 -8.34
C LEU A 275 10.05 5.99 -9.42
#